data_a8c99e6552246f144f2c894829a293cd
#
_entry.id   a8c99e6552246f144f2c894829a293cd
#
_cell.length_a   1.000
_cell.length_b   1.000
_cell.length_c   1.000
_cell.angle_alpha   90.00
_cell.angle_beta   90.00
_cell.angle_gamma   90.00
#
_symmetry.space_group_name_H-M   'P 1'
#
loop_
_entity.id
_entity.type
_entity.pdbx_description
1 polymer ?
#
loop_
_entity_poly.entity_id
_entity_poly.type
_entity_poly.pdbx_seq_one_letter_code
_entity_poly.pdbx_strand_id
1 'polypeptide(L)'
;MHHRYLMGQLTPSSNTVLEPVCGSILAGVPDVTCHYSRFRVRQIALNAQADAQFDPAPILQAAELLADAKVQVICWNGTAAGWLGFDADERLCKQITDATGIAACTAVLSFNEIFRMTGVKRFGLVSPYLGNVQEAIIANYKKHGWECAAETHYEDKGNFSFSEYTEDQIAASIREVAKAKPDAITVYCTNLRGAPVVDALEKELGIPIYDSVAVCVWKSMRIVGADP
;
A
#
# COMPACT_ATOMS: atom_id res chain seq x y z
N MET A 1 -18.46 -5.63 27.35
CA MET A 1 -17.31 -6.26 26.63
C MET A 1 -16.63 -5.19 25.81
N HIS A 2 -15.34 -4.99 25.93
CA HIS A 2 -14.62 -4.13 25.00
C HIS A 2 -14.70 -4.74 23.62
N HIS A 3 -15.14 -3.96 22.64
CA HIS A 3 -15.16 -4.38 21.25
C HIS A 3 -13.71 -4.35 20.73
N ARG A 4 -13.23 -5.47 20.18
CA ARG A 4 -11.90 -5.57 19.57
C ARG A 4 -12.04 -5.59 18.06
N TYR A 5 -11.24 -4.78 17.39
CA TYR A 5 -11.14 -4.73 15.93
C TYR A 5 -9.89 -5.50 15.51
N LEU A 6 -10.07 -6.63 14.84
CA LEU A 6 -8.99 -7.51 14.40
C LEU A 6 -8.79 -7.35 12.90
N MET A 7 -7.69 -6.73 12.48
CA MET A 7 -7.37 -6.49 11.07
C MET A 7 -6.31 -7.48 10.60
N GLY A 8 -6.61 -8.27 9.57
CA GLY A 8 -5.66 -9.16 8.91
C GLY A 8 -4.86 -8.43 7.85
N GLN A 9 -3.56 -8.65 7.83
CA GLN A 9 -2.63 -7.98 6.91
C GLN A 9 -1.82 -9.05 6.16
N LEU A 10 -2.07 -9.20 4.85
CA LEU A 10 -1.24 -10.01 3.98
C LEU A 10 0.00 -9.21 3.59
N THR A 11 1.18 -9.78 3.81
CA THR A 11 2.44 -9.08 3.61
C THR A 11 3.45 -9.89 2.80
N PRO A 12 4.22 -9.25 1.90
CA PRO A 12 5.36 -9.90 1.25
C PRO A 12 6.36 -10.46 2.25
N SER A 13 6.90 -11.65 1.97
CA SER A 13 7.80 -12.37 2.89
C SER A 13 9.08 -11.59 3.27
N SER A 14 9.54 -10.70 2.42
CA SER A 14 10.73 -9.87 2.62
C SER A 14 10.43 -8.45 3.11
N ASN A 15 9.16 -8.12 3.37
CA ASN A 15 8.80 -6.81 3.93
C ASN A 15 9.14 -6.75 5.41
N THR A 16 9.82 -5.68 5.84
CA THR A 16 10.22 -5.44 7.24
C THR A 16 9.71 -4.09 7.77
N VAL A 17 9.00 -3.33 6.95
CA VAL A 17 8.48 -1.99 7.27
C VAL A 17 7.03 -2.03 7.73
N LEU A 18 6.19 -2.84 7.09
CA LEU A 18 4.75 -2.86 7.32
C LEU A 18 4.37 -3.03 8.79
N GLU A 19 4.91 -4.06 9.44
CA GLU A 19 4.50 -4.44 10.80
C GLU A 19 4.84 -3.34 11.83
N PRO A 20 6.09 -2.83 11.90
CA PRO A 20 6.40 -1.76 12.84
C PRO A 20 5.67 -0.45 12.53
N VAL A 21 5.45 -0.11 11.25
CA VAL A 21 4.72 1.11 10.87
C VAL A 21 3.24 1.00 11.25
N CYS A 22 2.57 -0.13 10.97
CA CYS A 22 1.20 -0.36 11.45
C CYS A 22 1.10 -0.23 12.97
N GLY A 23 2.07 -0.81 13.71
CA GLY A 23 2.13 -0.70 15.16
C GLY A 23 2.27 0.74 15.64
N SER A 24 3.09 1.54 14.95
CA SER A 24 3.26 2.97 15.26
C SER A 24 1.99 3.77 14.98
N ILE A 25 1.33 3.57 13.84
CA ILE A 25 0.08 4.25 13.48
C ILE A 25 -1.02 3.93 14.52
N LEU A 26 -1.09 2.70 15.00
CA LEU A 26 -2.13 2.24 15.93
C LEU A 26 -1.77 2.42 17.41
N ALA A 27 -0.62 3.01 17.75
CA ALA A 27 -0.15 3.11 19.14
C ALA A 27 -1.13 3.83 20.07
N GLY A 28 -1.98 4.73 19.54
CA GLY A 28 -3.01 5.44 20.29
C GLY A 28 -4.40 4.80 20.25
N VAL A 29 -4.56 3.61 19.62
CA VAL A 29 -5.86 2.98 19.34
C VAL A 29 -5.87 1.55 19.92
N PRO A 30 -6.03 1.38 21.24
CA PRO A 30 -5.77 0.11 21.94
C PRO A 30 -6.72 -1.03 21.55
N ASP A 31 -7.91 -0.72 21.04
CA ASP A 31 -8.91 -1.72 20.66
C ASP A 31 -8.72 -2.27 19.23
N VAL A 32 -7.78 -1.72 18.46
CA VAL A 32 -7.45 -2.15 17.10
C VAL A 32 -6.12 -2.89 17.09
N THR A 33 -6.09 -4.08 16.49
CA THR A 33 -4.87 -4.88 16.35
C THR A 33 -4.69 -5.41 14.94
N CYS A 34 -3.44 -5.43 14.44
CA CYS A 34 -3.06 -6.07 13.20
C CYS A 34 -2.52 -7.49 13.44
N HIS A 35 -2.94 -8.42 12.59
CA HIS A 35 -2.48 -9.80 12.53
C HIS A 35 -1.93 -10.06 11.14
N TYR A 36 -0.75 -10.67 11.04
CA TYR A 36 0.00 -10.74 9.79
C TYR A 36 0.11 -12.17 9.29
N SER A 37 -0.03 -12.35 7.98
CA SER A 37 0.30 -13.59 7.30
C SER A 37 1.16 -13.28 6.08
N ARG A 38 2.22 -14.09 5.88
CA ARG A 38 3.25 -13.83 4.86
C ARG A 38 3.15 -14.84 3.74
N PHE A 39 3.43 -14.38 2.51
CA PHE A 39 3.67 -15.24 1.38
C PHE A 39 4.89 -14.75 0.58
N ARG A 40 5.41 -15.60 -0.29
CA ARG A 40 6.72 -15.35 -0.89
C ARG A 40 6.68 -14.29 -1.98
N VAL A 41 7.29 -13.13 -1.72
CA VAL A 41 7.65 -12.11 -2.70
C VAL A 41 9.09 -11.68 -2.43
N ARG A 42 9.96 -11.77 -3.44
CA ARG A 42 11.40 -11.50 -3.30
C ARG A 42 11.91 -10.39 -4.19
N GLN A 43 11.27 -10.18 -5.34
CA GLN A 43 11.74 -9.26 -6.37
C GLN A 43 10.56 -8.58 -7.06
N ILE A 44 10.72 -7.32 -7.42
CA ILE A 44 9.74 -6.55 -8.19
C ILE A 44 10.38 -6.18 -9.54
N ALA A 45 9.86 -6.74 -10.63
CA ALA A 45 10.29 -6.45 -11.99
C ALA A 45 9.18 -6.85 -12.97
N LEU A 46 9.16 -6.28 -14.17
CA LEU A 46 8.25 -6.68 -15.25
C LEU A 46 8.85 -7.86 -16.02
N ASN A 47 8.68 -9.05 -15.49
CA ASN A 47 9.06 -10.32 -16.17
C ASN A 47 8.22 -11.46 -15.61
N ALA A 48 8.10 -12.54 -16.39
CA ALA A 48 7.25 -13.69 -16.05
C ALA A 48 7.59 -14.34 -14.68
N GLN A 49 8.86 -14.30 -14.25
CA GLN A 49 9.27 -14.87 -12.96
C GLN A 49 8.82 -13.98 -11.79
N ALA A 50 8.88 -12.66 -11.95
CA ALA A 50 8.40 -11.73 -10.93
C ALA A 50 6.87 -11.71 -10.89
N ASP A 51 6.21 -11.77 -12.06
CA ASP A 51 4.75 -11.79 -12.16
C ASP A 51 4.16 -13.07 -11.52
N ALA A 52 4.82 -14.22 -11.64
CA ALA A 52 4.42 -15.48 -11.01
C ALA A 52 4.38 -15.43 -9.47
N GLN A 53 5.05 -14.46 -8.82
CA GLN A 53 4.98 -14.26 -7.37
C GLN A 53 3.61 -13.71 -6.92
N PHE A 54 2.81 -13.18 -7.85
CA PHE A 54 1.45 -12.69 -7.61
C PHE A 54 0.38 -13.72 -8.00
N ASP A 55 0.78 -15.03 -8.13
CA ASP A 55 -0.16 -16.13 -8.20
C ASP A 55 -1.11 -16.06 -6.98
N PRO A 56 -2.44 -16.10 -7.18
CA PRO A 56 -3.40 -16.03 -6.09
C PRO A 56 -3.28 -17.15 -5.07
N ALA A 57 -2.85 -18.35 -5.45
CA ALA A 57 -2.89 -19.52 -4.57
C ALA A 57 -2.10 -19.36 -3.25
N PRO A 58 -0.82 -18.90 -3.23
CA PRO A 58 -0.12 -18.63 -1.99
C PRO A 58 -0.73 -17.48 -1.18
N ILE A 59 -1.35 -16.50 -1.86
CA ILE A 59 -2.00 -15.37 -1.20
C ILE A 59 -3.27 -15.85 -0.50
N LEU A 60 -4.06 -16.71 -1.15
CA LEU A 60 -5.28 -17.28 -0.56
C LEU A 60 -4.97 -18.19 0.63
N GLN A 61 -3.92 -19.03 0.56
CA GLN A 61 -3.47 -19.82 1.71
C GLN A 61 -3.10 -18.94 2.90
N ALA A 62 -2.40 -17.82 2.65
CA ALA A 62 -2.07 -16.85 3.71
C ALA A 62 -3.32 -16.15 4.27
N ALA A 63 -4.34 -15.92 3.45
CA ALA A 63 -5.62 -15.34 3.86
C ALA A 63 -6.43 -16.31 4.74
N GLU A 64 -6.44 -17.60 4.42
CA GLU A 64 -7.09 -18.65 5.23
C GLU A 64 -6.51 -18.71 6.64
N LEU A 65 -5.17 -18.58 6.79
CA LEU A 65 -4.53 -18.52 8.12
C LEU A 65 -4.96 -17.28 8.94
N LEU A 66 -5.26 -16.17 8.27
CA LEU A 66 -5.84 -15.00 8.94
C LEU A 66 -7.31 -15.23 9.31
N ALA A 67 -8.05 -15.98 8.52
CA ALA A 67 -9.44 -16.35 8.82
C ALA A 67 -9.54 -17.22 10.08
N ASP A 68 -8.57 -18.11 10.34
CA ASP A 68 -8.48 -18.88 11.59
C ASP A 68 -8.39 -17.97 12.83
N ALA A 69 -7.72 -16.82 12.69
CA ALA A 69 -7.63 -15.79 13.74
C ALA A 69 -8.92 -14.94 13.88
N LYS A 70 -9.96 -15.22 13.06
CA LYS A 70 -11.25 -14.50 13.04
C LYS A 70 -11.11 -12.99 12.86
N VAL A 71 -10.17 -12.58 12.01
CA VAL A 71 -10.04 -11.16 11.64
C VAL A 71 -11.30 -10.69 10.92
N GLN A 72 -11.60 -9.40 11.01
CA GLN A 72 -12.83 -8.82 10.47
C GLN A 72 -12.64 -8.18 9.09
N VAL A 73 -11.39 -8.04 8.67
CA VAL A 73 -10.97 -7.57 7.34
C VAL A 73 -9.64 -8.22 6.98
N ILE A 74 -9.40 -8.47 5.70
CA ILE A 74 -8.10 -8.93 5.18
C ILE A 74 -7.61 -7.90 4.16
N CYS A 75 -6.49 -7.26 4.43
CA CYS A 75 -5.86 -6.27 3.55
C CYS A 75 -4.64 -6.86 2.85
N TRP A 76 -4.59 -6.78 1.53
CA TRP A 76 -3.38 -7.03 0.77
C TRP A 76 -2.49 -5.78 0.75
N ASN A 77 -1.33 -5.87 1.42
CA ASN A 77 -0.35 -4.79 1.52
C ASN A 77 0.68 -4.89 0.38
N GLY A 78 0.21 -4.76 -0.84
CA GLY A 78 1.03 -4.73 -2.04
C GLY A 78 0.50 -3.75 -3.05
N THR A 79 1.41 -3.28 -3.91
CA THR A 79 1.11 -2.24 -4.91
C THR A 79 1.18 -2.76 -6.34
N ALA A 80 1.18 -4.09 -6.51
CA ALA A 80 1.33 -4.74 -7.83
C ALA A 80 0.25 -4.35 -8.84
N ALA A 81 -0.99 -4.14 -8.40
CA ALA A 81 -2.07 -3.70 -9.28
C ALA A 81 -1.83 -2.31 -9.90
N GLY A 82 -0.87 -1.54 -9.38
CA GLY A 82 -0.43 -0.30 -9.99
C GLY A 82 0.09 -0.51 -11.41
N TRP A 83 0.80 -1.60 -11.67
CA TRP A 83 1.34 -1.94 -12.98
C TRP A 83 0.63 -3.13 -13.66
N LEU A 84 0.03 -4.04 -12.90
CA LEU A 84 -0.72 -5.17 -13.45
C LEU A 84 -2.15 -4.81 -13.91
N GLY A 85 -2.65 -3.66 -13.47
CA GLY A 85 -4.03 -3.21 -13.66
C GLY A 85 -4.87 -3.35 -12.39
N PHE A 86 -5.77 -2.40 -12.14
CA PHE A 86 -6.58 -2.35 -10.91
C PHE A 86 -7.53 -3.53 -10.75
N ASP A 87 -7.99 -4.09 -11.86
CA ASP A 87 -8.82 -5.28 -11.92
C ASP A 87 -8.12 -6.53 -11.32
N ALA A 88 -6.80 -6.56 -11.27
CA ALA A 88 -6.06 -7.62 -10.57
C ALA A 88 -6.37 -7.62 -9.06
N ASP A 89 -6.37 -6.46 -8.42
CA ASP A 89 -6.71 -6.32 -7.01
C ASP A 89 -8.22 -6.54 -6.75
N GLU A 90 -9.08 -6.10 -7.67
CA GLU A 90 -10.53 -6.34 -7.58
C GLU A 90 -10.82 -7.86 -7.60
N ARG A 91 -10.19 -8.60 -8.53
CA ARG A 91 -10.29 -10.06 -8.57
C ARG A 91 -9.74 -10.70 -7.30
N LEU A 92 -8.58 -10.25 -6.82
CA LEU A 92 -7.97 -10.79 -5.60
C LEU A 92 -8.87 -10.57 -4.37
N CYS A 93 -9.42 -9.38 -4.19
CA CYS A 93 -10.38 -9.11 -3.11
C CYS A 93 -11.58 -10.04 -3.17
N LYS A 94 -12.13 -10.25 -4.38
CA LYS A 94 -13.24 -11.20 -4.55
C LYS A 94 -12.83 -12.62 -4.17
N GLN A 95 -11.68 -13.10 -4.63
CA GLN A 95 -11.17 -14.44 -4.32
C GLN A 95 -10.93 -14.65 -2.81
N ILE A 96 -10.35 -13.65 -2.13
CA ILE A 96 -10.16 -13.69 -0.67
C ILE A 96 -11.52 -13.78 0.03
N THR A 97 -12.48 -12.95 -0.37
CA THR A 97 -13.82 -12.95 0.23
C THR A 97 -14.57 -14.26 -0.04
N ASP A 98 -14.47 -14.80 -1.26
CA ASP A 98 -15.09 -16.08 -1.61
C ASP A 98 -14.51 -17.26 -0.79
N ALA A 99 -13.19 -17.23 -0.54
CA ALA A 99 -12.50 -18.29 0.21
C ALA A 99 -12.70 -18.22 1.72
N THR A 100 -12.78 -17.01 2.29
CA THR A 100 -12.74 -16.80 3.75
C THR A 100 -14.05 -16.30 4.34
N GLY A 101 -14.96 -15.75 3.52
CA GLY A 101 -16.15 -15.03 3.98
C GLY A 101 -15.84 -13.65 4.58
N ILE A 102 -14.58 -13.20 4.54
CA ILE A 102 -14.13 -11.93 5.16
C ILE A 102 -13.97 -10.86 4.09
N ALA A 103 -14.40 -9.64 4.39
CA ALA A 103 -14.20 -8.50 3.49
C ALA A 103 -12.71 -8.24 3.23
N ALA A 104 -12.35 -7.97 1.97
CA ALA A 104 -10.97 -7.71 1.59
C ALA A 104 -10.77 -6.30 1.02
N CYS A 105 -9.56 -5.78 1.18
CA CYS A 105 -9.10 -4.53 0.56
C CYS A 105 -7.61 -4.64 0.16
N THR A 106 -7.11 -3.64 -0.57
CA THR A 106 -5.72 -3.60 -1.01
C THR A 106 -5.17 -2.18 -0.91
N ALA A 107 -3.85 -2.02 -0.94
CA ALA A 107 -3.20 -0.73 -0.95
C ALA A 107 -3.63 0.11 -2.17
N VAL A 108 -3.63 -0.48 -3.37
CA VAL A 108 -3.93 0.26 -4.61
C VAL A 108 -5.39 0.69 -4.69
N LEU A 109 -6.33 -0.20 -4.34
CA LEU A 109 -7.75 0.17 -4.31
C LEU A 109 -8.03 1.22 -3.23
N SER A 110 -7.29 1.21 -2.12
CA SER A 110 -7.39 2.23 -1.07
C SER A 110 -6.88 3.59 -1.54
N PHE A 111 -5.78 3.65 -2.29
CA PHE A 111 -5.35 4.89 -2.97
C PHE A 111 -6.43 5.41 -3.92
N ASN A 112 -6.99 4.53 -4.74
CA ASN A 112 -8.01 4.91 -5.71
C ASN A 112 -9.28 5.45 -5.02
N GLU A 113 -9.66 4.88 -3.88
CA GLU A 113 -10.79 5.36 -3.08
C GLU A 113 -10.51 6.73 -2.48
N ILE A 114 -9.34 6.92 -1.85
CA ILE A 114 -8.95 8.21 -1.25
C ILE A 114 -8.88 9.30 -2.33
N PHE A 115 -8.32 9.02 -3.50
CA PHE A 115 -8.27 9.95 -4.62
C PHE A 115 -9.66 10.40 -5.07
N ARG A 116 -10.62 9.47 -5.16
CA ARG A 116 -12.00 9.83 -5.50
C ARG A 116 -12.67 10.66 -4.41
N MET A 117 -12.46 10.30 -3.14
CA MET A 117 -13.04 11.00 -2.00
C MET A 117 -12.52 12.43 -1.85
N THR A 118 -11.22 12.64 -2.10
CA THR A 118 -10.56 13.95 -1.93
C THR A 118 -10.48 14.76 -3.22
N GLY A 119 -10.97 14.20 -4.34
CA GLY A 119 -11.01 14.90 -5.62
C GLY A 119 -9.66 15.03 -6.32
N VAL A 120 -8.65 14.25 -5.93
CA VAL A 120 -7.33 14.23 -6.58
C VAL A 120 -7.47 13.94 -8.07
N LYS A 121 -6.83 14.76 -8.91
CA LYS A 121 -6.71 14.60 -10.36
C LYS A 121 -5.26 14.43 -10.79
N ARG A 122 -4.37 15.16 -10.13
CA ARG A 122 -2.94 15.17 -10.41
C ARG A 122 -2.18 14.73 -9.16
N PHE A 123 -1.52 13.58 -9.23
CA PHE A 123 -0.76 13.05 -8.09
C PHE A 123 0.74 13.09 -8.35
N GLY A 124 1.51 13.16 -7.26
CA GLY A 124 2.93 12.91 -7.25
C GLY A 124 3.24 11.46 -6.90
N LEU A 125 4.26 10.87 -7.49
CA LEU A 125 4.60 9.45 -7.28
C LEU A 125 6.03 9.31 -6.79
N VAL A 126 6.19 8.72 -5.60
CA VAL A 126 7.51 8.31 -5.05
C VAL A 126 7.49 6.80 -4.87
N SER A 127 8.43 6.09 -5.50
CA SER A 127 8.53 4.63 -5.39
C SER A 127 9.98 4.14 -5.40
N PRO A 128 10.28 2.91 -4.99
CA PRO A 128 11.62 2.35 -5.10
C PRO A 128 11.87 1.65 -6.45
N TYR A 129 10.85 1.50 -7.29
CA TYR A 129 10.83 0.58 -8.42
C TYR A 129 11.77 0.97 -9.56
N LEU A 130 11.96 0.04 -10.49
CA LEU A 130 12.63 0.27 -11.77
C LEU A 130 11.79 1.22 -12.65
N GLY A 131 12.45 1.99 -13.52
CA GLY A 131 11.78 2.95 -14.40
C GLY A 131 10.65 2.36 -15.23
N ASN A 132 10.82 1.16 -15.78
CA ASN A 132 9.77 0.50 -16.55
C ASN A 132 8.52 0.14 -15.71
N VAL A 133 8.69 -0.23 -14.43
CA VAL A 133 7.58 -0.44 -13.49
C VAL A 133 6.90 0.89 -13.18
N GLN A 134 7.68 1.93 -12.92
CA GLN A 134 7.20 3.29 -12.69
C GLN A 134 6.34 3.80 -13.86
N GLU A 135 6.85 3.65 -15.09
CA GLU A 135 6.12 4.00 -16.31
C GLU A 135 4.78 3.25 -16.44
N ALA A 136 4.78 1.95 -16.13
CA ALA A 136 3.57 1.13 -16.17
C ALA A 136 2.53 1.58 -15.14
N ILE A 137 2.96 1.96 -13.91
CA ILE A 137 2.08 2.56 -12.91
C ILE A 137 1.46 3.85 -13.44
N ILE A 138 2.27 4.77 -13.94
CA ILE A 138 1.83 6.05 -14.48
C ILE A 138 0.81 5.85 -15.61
N ALA A 139 1.11 4.95 -16.55
CA ALA A 139 0.23 4.64 -17.66
C ALA A 139 -1.12 4.07 -17.21
N ASN A 140 -1.12 3.19 -16.20
CA ASN A 140 -2.34 2.61 -15.66
C ASN A 140 -3.20 3.68 -14.95
N TYR A 141 -2.62 4.55 -14.11
CA TYR A 141 -3.35 5.64 -13.47
C TYR A 141 -3.92 6.62 -14.50
N LYS A 142 -3.13 6.99 -15.52
CA LYS A 142 -3.57 7.86 -16.63
C LYS A 142 -4.77 7.28 -17.37
N LYS A 143 -4.76 5.99 -17.65
CA LYS A 143 -5.89 5.28 -18.29
C LYS A 143 -7.19 5.41 -17.48
N HIS A 144 -7.08 5.56 -16.15
CA HIS A 144 -8.22 5.69 -15.24
C HIS A 144 -8.53 7.15 -14.85
N GLY A 145 -7.92 8.13 -15.53
CA GLY A 145 -8.24 9.56 -15.37
C GLY A 145 -7.44 10.30 -14.30
N TRP A 146 -6.34 9.73 -13.81
CA TRP A 146 -5.39 10.41 -12.93
C TRP A 146 -4.09 10.73 -13.65
N GLU A 147 -3.63 11.97 -13.54
CA GLU A 147 -2.37 12.44 -14.13
C GLU A 147 -1.24 12.35 -13.09
N CYS A 148 -0.10 11.77 -13.46
CA CYS A 148 1.12 11.89 -12.67
C CYS A 148 1.78 13.24 -12.97
N ALA A 149 1.77 14.15 -12.01
CA ALA A 149 2.31 15.50 -12.16
C ALA A 149 3.84 15.54 -12.12
N ALA A 150 4.43 14.68 -11.28
CA ALA A 150 5.86 14.45 -11.16
C ALA A 150 6.11 13.11 -10.46
N GLU A 151 7.30 12.55 -10.66
CA GLU A 151 7.69 11.30 -10.06
C GLU A 151 9.16 11.28 -9.67
N THR A 152 9.49 10.44 -8.70
CA THR A 152 10.86 10.01 -8.37
C THR A 152 10.86 8.53 -8.06
N HIS A 153 11.93 7.84 -8.45
CA HIS A 153 12.11 6.42 -8.17
C HIS A 153 13.59 6.09 -7.93
N TYR A 154 13.88 4.90 -7.35
CA TYR A 154 15.22 4.56 -6.90
C TYR A 154 15.92 3.50 -7.76
N GLU A 155 15.32 3.08 -8.87
CA GLU A 155 15.87 2.05 -9.78
C GLU A 155 16.25 0.74 -9.06
N ASP A 156 15.48 0.35 -8.05
CA ASP A 156 15.72 -0.86 -7.27
C ASP A 156 14.72 -1.97 -7.64
N LYS A 157 15.24 -3.17 -7.90
CA LYS A 157 14.44 -4.38 -8.22
C LYS A 157 14.25 -5.32 -7.04
N GLY A 158 14.93 -5.08 -5.93
CA GLY A 158 14.79 -5.85 -4.70
C GLY A 158 13.41 -5.64 -4.07
N ASN A 159 13.09 -6.37 -3.02
CA ASN A 159 11.97 -6.04 -2.16
C ASN A 159 12.46 -5.78 -0.73
N PHE A 160 13.46 -6.53 -0.26
CA PHE A 160 14.08 -6.28 1.03
C PHE A 160 14.82 -4.93 1.05
N SER A 161 15.61 -4.62 0.01
CA SER A 161 16.40 -3.38 -0.11
C SER A 161 15.56 -2.10 -0.03
N PHE A 162 14.27 -2.16 -0.38
CA PHE A 162 13.38 -1.00 -0.24
C PHE A 162 13.28 -0.48 1.19
N SER A 163 13.46 -1.36 2.19
CA SER A 163 13.46 -0.98 3.61
C SER A 163 14.74 -0.27 4.07
N GLU A 164 15.78 -0.29 3.26
CA GLU A 164 17.08 0.31 3.58
C GLU A 164 17.14 1.80 3.23
N TYR A 165 16.21 2.31 2.40
CA TYR A 165 16.10 3.75 2.15
C TYR A 165 15.73 4.49 3.42
N THR A 166 16.49 5.57 3.69
CA THR A 166 16.29 6.37 4.89
C THR A 166 15.07 7.30 4.75
N GLU A 167 14.54 7.71 5.89
CA GLU A 167 13.47 8.71 5.94
C GLU A 167 13.88 10.02 5.27
N ASP A 168 15.15 10.45 5.42
CA ASP A 168 15.68 11.64 4.75
C ASP A 168 15.68 11.52 3.22
N GLN A 169 16.04 10.35 2.68
CA GLN A 169 15.98 10.09 1.23
C GLN A 169 14.55 10.16 0.71
N ILE A 170 13.61 9.55 1.43
CA ILE A 170 12.19 9.56 1.08
C ILE A 170 11.65 10.99 1.17
N ALA A 171 11.98 11.72 2.22
CA ALA A 171 11.59 13.12 2.38
C ALA A 171 12.14 14.02 1.27
N ALA A 172 13.39 13.80 0.84
CA ALA A 172 13.96 14.53 -0.29
C ALA A 172 13.20 14.27 -1.60
N SER A 173 12.84 13.00 -1.87
CA SER A 173 12.04 12.62 -3.03
C SER A 173 10.63 13.24 -3.00
N ILE A 174 9.99 13.26 -1.84
CA ILE A 174 8.68 13.92 -1.66
C ILE A 174 8.77 15.41 -1.95
N ARG A 175 9.80 16.12 -1.42
CA ARG A 175 10.02 17.54 -1.71
C ARG A 175 10.27 17.81 -3.19
N GLU A 176 10.99 16.94 -3.86
CA GLU A 176 11.24 17.07 -5.31
C GLU A 176 9.94 17.00 -6.10
N VAL A 177 9.12 16.00 -5.83
CA VAL A 177 7.81 15.81 -6.49
C VAL A 177 6.84 16.96 -6.16
N ALA A 178 6.89 17.50 -4.95
CA ALA A 178 6.05 18.61 -4.50
C ALA A 178 6.25 19.89 -5.33
N LYS A 179 7.40 20.09 -5.99
CA LYS A 179 7.67 21.25 -6.86
C LYS A 179 6.68 21.36 -8.03
N ALA A 180 6.12 20.25 -8.47
CA ALA A 180 5.10 20.20 -9.53
C ALA A 180 3.69 20.58 -9.01
N LYS A 181 3.52 20.82 -7.72
CA LYS A 181 2.26 21.17 -7.04
C LYS A 181 1.14 20.18 -7.40
N PRO A 182 1.30 18.88 -7.12
CA PRO A 182 0.23 17.91 -7.29
C PRO A 182 -0.89 18.16 -6.25
N ASP A 183 -2.07 17.57 -6.49
CA ASP A 183 -3.18 17.61 -5.53
C ASP A 183 -2.90 16.73 -4.29
N ALA A 184 -2.08 15.68 -4.47
CA ALA A 184 -1.57 14.82 -3.42
C ALA A 184 -0.28 14.12 -3.87
N ILE A 185 0.52 13.63 -2.92
CA ILE A 185 1.73 12.82 -3.20
C ILE A 185 1.52 11.41 -2.64
N THR A 186 1.97 10.39 -3.37
CA THR A 186 1.93 9.01 -2.91
C THR A 186 3.33 8.46 -2.66
N VAL A 187 3.53 7.83 -1.51
CA VAL A 187 4.68 6.94 -1.25
C VAL A 187 4.23 5.53 -1.58
N TYR A 188 4.58 5.08 -2.78
CA TYR A 188 3.95 3.93 -3.44
C TYR A 188 4.75 2.64 -3.27
N CYS A 189 4.97 2.24 -2.02
CA CYS A 189 5.53 0.93 -1.65
C CYS A 189 5.36 0.69 -0.16
N THR A 190 4.77 -0.45 0.22
CA THR A 190 4.59 -0.81 1.63
C THR A 190 5.88 -1.22 2.34
N ASN A 191 7.00 -1.33 1.63
CA ASN A 191 8.32 -1.57 2.21
C ASN A 191 9.24 -0.34 2.15
N LEU A 192 8.69 0.87 1.88
CA LEU A 192 9.34 2.16 2.13
C LEU A 192 8.84 2.73 3.46
N ARG A 193 9.72 3.36 4.23
CA ARG A 193 9.39 4.02 5.51
C ARG A 193 8.87 5.44 5.30
N GLY A 194 7.78 5.57 4.52
CA GLY A 194 7.19 6.88 4.19
C GLY A 194 6.33 7.45 5.32
N ALA A 195 5.51 6.63 5.97
CA ALA A 195 4.57 7.09 6.98
C ALA A 195 5.18 7.96 8.10
N PRO A 196 6.38 7.67 8.65
CA PRO A 196 6.97 8.51 9.70
C PRO A 196 7.24 9.97 9.32
N VAL A 197 7.42 10.27 8.04
CA VAL A 197 7.72 11.65 7.58
C VAL A 197 6.50 12.41 7.09
N VAL A 198 5.34 11.77 6.99
CA VAL A 198 4.12 12.36 6.40
C VAL A 198 3.69 13.62 7.14
N ASP A 199 3.43 13.53 8.43
CA ASP A 199 2.89 14.64 9.23
C ASP A 199 3.75 15.91 9.16
N ALA A 200 5.06 15.76 9.18
CA ALA A 200 6.00 16.87 9.10
C ALA A 200 6.01 17.50 7.71
N LEU A 201 6.00 16.67 6.67
CA LEU A 201 6.05 17.12 5.28
C LEU A 201 4.71 17.71 4.81
N GLU A 202 3.58 17.20 5.25
CA GLU A 202 2.28 17.80 4.96
C GLU A 202 2.18 19.22 5.54
N LYS A 203 2.68 19.43 6.76
CA LYS A 203 2.76 20.75 7.39
C LYS A 203 3.72 21.68 6.66
N GLU A 204 4.85 21.16 6.18
CA GLU A 204 5.86 21.92 5.44
C GLU A 204 5.35 22.33 4.04
N LEU A 205 4.74 21.38 3.33
CA LEU A 205 4.44 21.52 1.90
C LEU A 205 3.01 22.00 1.62
N GLY A 206 2.08 21.79 2.57
CA GLY A 206 0.65 22.06 2.38
C GLY A 206 -0.01 21.16 1.35
N ILE A 207 0.57 19.99 1.09
CA ILE A 207 0.09 18.99 0.12
C ILE A 207 -0.18 17.69 0.86
N PRO A 208 -1.35 17.05 0.71
CA PRO A 208 -1.64 15.74 1.29
C PRO A 208 -0.64 14.67 0.80
N ILE A 209 -0.19 13.82 1.71
CA ILE A 209 0.77 12.73 1.40
C ILE A 209 0.18 11.40 1.84
N TYR A 210 -0.07 10.51 0.89
CA TYR A 210 -0.63 9.20 1.14
C TYR A 210 0.47 8.13 1.10
N ASP A 211 0.76 7.54 2.24
CA ASP A 211 1.68 6.40 2.36
C ASP A 211 0.94 5.08 2.17
N SER A 212 1.57 4.11 1.51
CA SER A 212 0.97 2.81 1.19
C SER A 212 0.53 2.02 2.42
N VAL A 213 1.27 2.10 3.54
CA VAL A 213 0.89 1.41 4.78
C VAL A 213 -0.26 2.14 5.47
N ALA A 214 -0.17 3.47 5.52
CA ALA A 214 -1.20 4.30 6.16
C ALA A 214 -2.57 4.13 5.49
N VAL A 215 -2.65 4.11 4.14
CA VAL A 215 -3.92 3.90 3.43
C VAL A 215 -4.50 2.50 3.64
N CYS A 216 -3.65 1.47 3.83
CA CYS A 216 -4.09 0.12 4.19
C CYS A 216 -4.72 0.09 5.59
N VAL A 217 -4.06 0.72 6.57
CA VAL A 217 -4.59 0.82 7.94
C VAL A 217 -5.90 1.60 7.94
N TRP A 218 -5.94 2.79 7.33
CA TRP A 218 -7.13 3.61 7.19
C TRP A 218 -8.31 2.83 6.59
N LYS A 219 -8.08 2.12 5.47
CA LYS A 219 -9.15 1.36 4.82
C LYS A 219 -9.61 0.19 5.66
N SER A 220 -8.69 -0.52 6.29
CA SER A 220 -9.02 -1.64 7.18
C SER A 220 -9.88 -1.16 8.36
N MET A 221 -9.51 -0.04 9.02
CA MET A 221 -10.26 0.55 10.12
C MET A 221 -11.68 0.92 9.69
N ARG A 222 -11.85 1.55 8.52
CA ARG A 222 -13.17 1.88 7.98
C ARG A 222 -14.05 0.66 7.74
N ILE A 223 -13.47 -0.44 7.24
CA ILE A 223 -14.23 -1.68 6.98
C ILE A 223 -14.72 -2.32 8.28
N VAL A 224 -13.88 -2.33 9.32
CA VAL A 224 -14.27 -2.92 10.61
C VAL A 224 -15.13 -1.99 11.46
N GLY A 225 -15.33 -0.75 11.04
CA GLY A 225 -16.12 0.25 11.76
C GLY A 225 -15.38 0.91 12.93
N ALA A 226 -14.05 0.84 12.95
CA ALA A 226 -13.22 1.66 13.82
C ALA A 226 -13.08 3.06 13.22
N ASP A 227 -12.96 4.07 14.08
CA ASP A 227 -12.72 5.46 13.65
C ASP A 227 -11.24 5.62 13.25
N PRO A 228 -10.92 5.90 11.95
CA PRO A 228 -9.55 5.98 11.49
C PRO A 228 -8.88 7.33 11.78
#